data_dba5b622293d4bf3d58bdc53e6d17997
#
_entry.id   dba5b622293d4bf3d58bdc53e6d17997
#
_cell.length_a   1.000
_cell.length_b   1.000
_cell.length_c   1.000
_cell.angle_alpha   90.00
_cell.angle_beta   90.00
_cell.angle_gamma   90.00
#
_symmetry.space_group_name_H-M   'P 1'
#
loop_
_entity.id
_entity.type
_entity.pdbx_description
1 polymer ?
#
loop_
_entity_poly.entity_id
_entity_poly.type
_entity_poly.pdbx_seq_one_letter_code
_entity_poly.pdbx_strand_id
1 'polypeptide(L)'
;MRNNTLATLLLSVFIALLGIGIIIPVMPVFATELGASGFAVGMIIAAFSISRGLLQPVVGNLSDKWGRKNFLAAGLLIYGIVGLVIPQATSVSNLIWIRAFHGVGSAMIVPIAMAYVSLLSPAGHEGRYMSYLNIAIFCGIGCGPVIGGLFSDFFGFSSVFYLMALMSFAALILVIVNMPGHSRAEVARNRTLLASIKMMIGSSRTSGILLARYATMIIMVPTMAFLPLLMSSWPQHTGLQIGSVIGCRTLVNAILQVPFGKIADKYNKLYLLLAGAFCMSFSVLAIPSMDTFLSIMVLYSVLGIGEAVIWPVLGAYASEEGRMLYGHGTMMGVFSFTMSGGVLTGAVLAGVSMDMFDIAWAFYTCGAAVMVITLIAARMIYTGERKTAAISPL
;
A
#
# COMPACT_ATOMS: atom_id res chain seq x y z
N MET A 1 -26.89 -6.06 -7.34
CA MET A 1 -25.90 -5.29 -8.12
C MET A 1 -24.70 -4.85 -7.27
N ARG A 2 -24.86 -4.19 -6.12
CA ARG A 2 -23.73 -3.66 -5.31
C ARG A 2 -22.72 -4.73 -4.84
N ASN A 3 -23.19 -5.91 -4.42
CA ASN A 3 -22.32 -7.00 -3.98
C ASN A 3 -21.50 -7.61 -5.13
N ASN A 4 -22.08 -7.72 -6.31
CA ASN A 4 -21.37 -8.24 -7.49
C ASN A 4 -20.28 -7.26 -7.95
N THR A 5 -20.55 -5.96 -7.92
CA THR A 5 -19.56 -4.92 -8.26
C THR A 5 -18.39 -4.93 -7.27
N LEU A 6 -18.66 -5.06 -5.96
CA LEU A 6 -17.61 -5.15 -4.95
C LEU A 6 -16.77 -6.42 -5.15
N ALA A 7 -17.39 -7.56 -5.32
CA ALA A 7 -16.68 -8.84 -5.56
C ALA A 7 -15.79 -8.77 -6.82
N THR A 8 -16.32 -8.24 -7.92
CA THR A 8 -15.53 -8.04 -9.15
C THR A 8 -14.35 -7.10 -8.93
N LEU A 9 -14.56 -6.00 -8.22
CA LEU A 9 -13.48 -5.05 -7.89
C LEU A 9 -12.39 -5.71 -7.06
N LEU A 10 -12.76 -6.41 -5.98
CA LEU A 10 -11.81 -7.08 -5.09
C LEU A 10 -11.02 -8.17 -5.82
N LEU A 11 -11.70 -8.97 -6.65
CA LEU A 11 -11.06 -10.00 -7.47
C LEU A 11 -10.10 -9.39 -8.50
N SER A 12 -10.50 -8.31 -9.18
CA SER A 12 -9.65 -7.61 -10.15
C SER A 12 -8.41 -7.01 -9.50
N VAL A 13 -8.55 -6.43 -8.30
CA VAL A 13 -7.42 -5.90 -7.53
C VAL A 13 -6.50 -7.03 -7.06
N PHE A 14 -7.05 -8.11 -6.54
CA PHE A 14 -6.28 -9.30 -6.15
C PHE A 14 -5.43 -9.81 -7.31
N ILE A 15 -6.06 -10.02 -8.48
CA ILE A 15 -5.38 -10.51 -9.69
C ILE A 15 -4.29 -9.53 -10.14
N ALA A 16 -4.57 -8.22 -10.16
CA ALA A 16 -3.60 -7.20 -10.56
C ALA A 16 -2.39 -7.16 -9.62
N LEU A 17 -2.63 -7.25 -8.31
CA LEU A 17 -1.56 -7.20 -7.32
C LEU A 17 -0.82 -8.52 -7.16
N LEU A 18 -1.47 -9.63 -7.44
CA LEU A 18 -0.81 -10.92 -7.61
C LEU A 18 0.20 -10.83 -8.77
N GLY A 19 -0.19 -10.24 -9.91
CA GLY A 19 0.71 -9.99 -11.04
C GLY A 19 1.93 -9.14 -10.67
N ILE A 20 1.77 -8.10 -9.83
CA ILE A 20 2.92 -7.34 -9.30
C ILE A 20 3.77 -8.22 -8.37
N GLY A 21 3.13 -8.93 -7.44
CA GLY A 21 3.80 -9.78 -6.46
C GLY A 21 4.68 -10.84 -7.12
N ILE A 22 4.22 -11.40 -8.23
CA ILE A 22 4.95 -12.38 -9.05
C ILE A 22 6.30 -11.80 -9.55
N ILE A 23 6.32 -10.52 -9.94
CA ILE A 23 7.52 -9.87 -10.50
C ILE A 23 8.55 -9.48 -9.43
N ILE A 24 8.12 -9.20 -8.22
CA ILE A 24 9.00 -8.64 -7.17
C ILE A 24 10.32 -9.41 -7.02
N PRO A 25 10.33 -10.75 -6.85
CA PRO A 25 11.59 -11.49 -6.70
C PRO A 25 12.37 -11.64 -8.01
N VAL A 26 11.68 -11.64 -9.16
CA VAL A 26 12.26 -11.97 -10.48
C VAL A 26 12.92 -10.76 -11.13
N MET A 27 12.38 -9.57 -10.91
CA MET A 27 12.84 -8.34 -11.57
C MET A 27 14.32 -8.01 -11.31
N PRO A 28 14.87 -8.08 -10.08
CA PRO A 28 16.29 -7.81 -9.84
C PRO A 28 17.18 -8.81 -10.57
N VAL A 29 16.83 -10.08 -10.58
CA VAL A 29 17.59 -11.15 -11.24
C VAL A 29 17.58 -10.93 -12.76
N PHE A 30 16.44 -10.70 -13.36
CA PHE A 30 16.30 -10.38 -14.78
C PHE A 30 17.09 -9.13 -15.17
N ALA A 31 17.11 -8.09 -14.32
CA ALA A 31 17.90 -6.88 -14.56
C ALA A 31 19.42 -7.16 -14.55
N THR A 32 19.91 -8.03 -13.64
CA THR A 32 21.32 -8.42 -13.60
C THR A 32 21.75 -9.23 -14.81
N GLU A 33 20.88 -10.06 -15.38
CA GLU A 33 21.12 -10.74 -16.67
C GLU A 33 21.31 -9.74 -17.83
N LEU A 34 20.66 -8.58 -17.77
CA LEU A 34 20.86 -7.47 -18.72
C LEU A 34 22.10 -6.61 -18.40
N GLY A 35 22.91 -7.01 -17.41
CA GLY A 35 24.10 -6.28 -17.00
C GLY A 35 23.86 -5.12 -16.04
N ALA A 36 22.72 -5.08 -15.33
CA ALA A 36 22.43 -4.03 -14.36
C ALA A 36 23.38 -4.13 -13.15
N SER A 37 24.00 -3.00 -12.79
CA SER A 37 24.65 -2.82 -11.49
C SER A 37 23.60 -2.70 -10.36
N GLY A 38 24.02 -2.82 -9.10
CA GLY A 38 23.14 -2.61 -7.94
C GLY A 38 22.45 -1.23 -7.98
N PHE A 39 23.16 -0.18 -8.36
CA PHE A 39 22.59 1.16 -8.57
C PHE A 39 21.51 1.15 -9.67
N ALA A 40 21.75 0.46 -10.78
CA ALA A 40 20.81 0.38 -11.88
C ALA A 40 19.53 -0.39 -11.49
N VAL A 41 19.65 -1.46 -10.70
CA VAL A 41 18.50 -2.16 -10.10
C VAL A 41 17.70 -1.21 -9.20
N GLY A 42 18.39 -0.42 -8.37
CA GLY A 42 17.76 0.64 -7.57
C GLY A 42 16.99 1.65 -8.42
N MET A 43 17.57 2.10 -9.54
CA MET A 43 16.93 3.03 -10.49
C MET A 43 15.68 2.44 -11.15
N ILE A 44 15.68 1.15 -11.49
CA ILE A 44 14.52 0.43 -12.04
C ILE A 44 13.34 0.44 -11.04
N ILE A 45 13.64 0.23 -9.75
CA ILE A 45 12.64 0.26 -8.67
C ILE A 45 12.17 1.70 -8.42
N ALA A 46 13.10 2.66 -8.39
CA ALA A 46 12.81 4.07 -8.18
C ALA A 46 11.94 4.66 -9.28
N ALA A 47 12.21 4.34 -10.55
CA ALA A 47 11.43 4.82 -11.70
C ALA A 47 9.94 4.45 -11.57
N PHE A 48 9.65 3.21 -11.19
CA PHE A 48 8.28 2.77 -10.89
C PHE A 48 7.66 3.54 -9.72
N SER A 49 8.40 3.69 -8.63
CA SER A 49 7.90 4.28 -7.39
C SER A 49 7.64 5.78 -7.53
N ILE A 50 8.51 6.49 -8.24
CA ILE A 50 8.40 7.93 -8.49
C ILE A 50 7.20 8.22 -9.40
N SER A 51 7.11 7.54 -10.55
CA SER A 51 6.00 7.76 -11.49
C SER A 51 4.65 7.42 -10.86
N ARG A 52 4.58 6.29 -10.13
CA ARG A 52 3.40 5.91 -9.36
C ARG A 52 3.04 6.98 -8.32
N GLY A 53 3.98 7.35 -7.47
CA GLY A 53 3.75 8.29 -6.36
C GLY A 53 3.23 9.63 -6.84
N LEU A 54 3.93 10.24 -7.80
CA LEU A 54 3.57 11.57 -8.32
C LEU A 54 2.20 11.59 -9.02
N LEU A 55 1.83 10.51 -9.69
CA LEU A 55 0.58 10.45 -10.45
C LEU A 55 -0.65 10.07 -9.62
N GLN A 56 -0.49 9.44 -8.47
CA GLN A 56 -1.62 9.00 -7.64
C GLN A 56 -2.62 10.11 -7.30
N PRO A 57 -2.21 11.31 -6.83
CA PRO A 57 -3.15 12.40 -6.56
C PRO A 57 -3.83 12.95 -7.82
N VAL A 58 -3.09 13.02 -8.93
CA VAL A 58 -3.60 13.51 -10.22
C VAL A 58 -4.68 12.56 -10.74
N VAL A 59 -4.35 11.27 -10.80
CA VAL A 59 -5.27 10.21 -11.24
C VAL A 59 -6.49 10.15 -10.33
N GLY A 60 -6.31 10.24 -9.01
CA GLY A 60 -7.39 10.28 -8.05
C GLY A 60 -8.39 11.40 -8.35
N ASN A 61 -7.88 12.63 -8.54
CA ASN A 61 -8.72 13.79 -8.86
C ASN A 61 -9.42 13.67 -10.23
N LEU A 62 -8.69 13.22 -11.26
CA LEU A 62 -9.27 13.02 -12.58
C LEU A 62 -10.32 11.92 -12.60
N SER A 63 -10.16 10.88 -11.81
CA SER A 63 -11.11 9.76 -11.73
C SER A 63 -12.48 10.18 -11.17
N ASP A 64 -12.52 11.16 -10.28
CA ASP A 64 -13.75 11.74 -9.77
C ASP A 64 -14.53 12.49 -10.87
N LYS A 65 -13.83 13.03 -11.89
CA LYS A 65 -14.43 13.79 -13.00
C LYS A 65 -14.78 12.93 -14.20
N TRP A 66 -13.88 12.02 -14.59
CA TRP A 66 -13.98 11.25 -15.85
C TRP A 66 -14.46 9.81 -15.65
N GLY A 67 -14.71 9.42 -14.41
CA GLY A 67 -15.21 8.08 -14.07
C GLY A 67 -14.11 7.09 -13.74
N ARG A 68 -14.27 6.39 -12.62
CA ARG A 68 -13.27 5.49 -12.02
C ARG A 68 -13.01 4.24 -12.85
N LYS A 69 -14.05 3.70 -13.52
CA LYS A 69 -13.94 2.49 -14.35
C LYS A 69 -12.89 2.64 -15.43
N ASN A 70 -12.88 3.79 -16.12
CA ASN A 70 -11.95 4.03 -17.23
C ASN A 70 -10.50 4.07 -16.76
N PHE A 71 -10.24 4.69 -15.61
CA PHE A 71 -8.88 4.72 -15.03
C PHE A 71 -8.43 3.33 -14.57
N LEU A 72 -9.30 2.58 -13.90
CA LEU A 72 -8.97 1.21 -13.49
C LEU A 72 -8.68 0.32 -14.70
N ALA A 73 -9.51 0.40 -15.76
CA ALA A 73 -9.31 -0.33 -17.01
C ALA A 73 -8.00 0.09 -17.70
N ALA A 74 -7.70 1.39 -17.78
CA ALA A 74 -6.45 1.90 -18.34
C ALA A 74 -5.23 1.40 -17.55
N GLY A 75 -5.29 1.41 -16.23
CA GLY A 75 -4.22 0.87 -15.37
C GLY A 75 -3.95 -0.61 -15.62
N LEU A 76 -5.01 -1.43 -15.72
CA LEU A 76 -4.91 -2.86 -16.03
C LEU A 76 -4.40 -3.12 -17.44
N LEU A 77 -4.80 -2.30 -18.40
CA LEU A 77 -4.29 -2.35 -19.79
C LEU A 77 -2.79 -2.09 -19.82
N ILE A 78 -2.34 -1.03 -19.13
CA ILE A 78 -0.90 -0.71 -19.02
C ILE A 78 -0.14 -1.89 -18.39
N TYR A 79 -0.68 -2.51 -17.35
CA TYR A 79 -0.05 -3.69 -16.73
C TYR A 79 0.08 -4.86 -17.70
N GLY A 80 -0.96 -5.14 -18.47
CA GLY A 80 -0.93 -6.17 -19.51
C GLY A 80 0.13 -5.89 -20.57
N ILE A 81 0.18 -4.66 -21.09
CA ILE A 81 1.19 -4.25 -22.08
C ILE A 81 2.60 -4.36 -21.50
N VAL A 82 2.82 -3.84 -20.28
CA VAL A 82 4.13 -3.90 -19.60
C VAL A 82 4.60 -5.33 -19.42
N GLY A 83 3.70 -6.25 -19.02
CA GLY A 83 4.03 -7.67 -18.90
C GLY A 83 4.48 -8.31 -20.21
N LEU A 84 3.95 -7.85 -21.37
CA LEU A 84 4.40 -8.30 -22.68
C LEU A 84 5.74 -7.67 -23.12
N VAL A 85 6.02 -6.43 -22.68
CA VAL A 85 7.17 -5.65 -23.16
C VAL A 85 8.42 -5.89 -22.30
N ILE A 86 8.30 -6.17 -20.99
CA ILE A 86 9.46 -6.41 -20.10
C ILE A 86 10.40 -7.51 -20.65
N PRO A 87 9.91 -8.69 -21.09
CA PRO A 87 10.79 -9.73 -21.62
C PRO A 87 11.54 -9.34 -22.89
N GLN A 88 11.10 -8.29 -23.59
CA GLN A 88 11.71 -7.78 -24.80
C GLN A 88 12.76 -6.67 -24.52
N ALA A 89 12.96 -6.31 -23.26
CA ALA A 89 13.97 -5.32 -22.90
C ALA A 89 15.37 -5.83 -23.23
N THR A 90 16.12 -5.06 -24.02
CA THR A 90 17.47 -5.39 -24.47
C THR A 90 18.54 -4.61 -23.70
N SER A 91 18.16 -3.69 -22.85
CA SER A 91 19.07 -2.87 -22.06
C SER A 91 18.43 -2.43 -20.75
N VAL A 92 19.27 -2.11 -19.77
CA VAL A 92 18.88 -1.56 -18.48
C VAL A 92 18.08 -0.26 -18.64
N SER A 93 18.48 0.60 -19.59
CA SER A 93 17.77 1.87 -19.86
C SER A 93 16.35 1.61 -20.34
N ASN A 94 16.15 0.65 -21.25
CA ASN A 94 14.79 0.25 -21.70
C ASN A 94 13.96 -0.20 -20.51
N LEU A 95 14.53 -1.00 -19.61
CA LEU A 95 13.84 -1.52 -18.44
C LEU A 95 13.43 -0.40 -17.47
N ILE A 96 14.28 0.64 -17.28
CA ILE A 96 13.93 1.82 -16.46
C ILE A 96 12.69 2.54 -17.04
N TRP A 97 12.65 2.79 -18.37
CA TRP A 97 11.51 3.44 -19.00
C TRP A 97 10.24 2.60 -18.95
N ILE A 98 10.34 1.29 -19.19
CA ILE A 98 9.21 0.36 -19.04
C ILE A 98 8.67 0.39 -17.60
N ARG A 99 9.54 0.43 -16.60
CA ARG A 99 9.16 0.51 -15.20
C ARG A 99 8.54 1.86 -14.82
N ALA A 100 9.03 2.95 -15.40
CA ALA A 100 8.38 4.26 -15.23
C ALA A 100 6.95 4.23 -15.81
N PHE A 101 6.75 3.65 -16.99
CA PHE A 101 5.43 3.48 -17.58
C PHE A 101 4.54 2.51 -16.78
N HIS A 102 5.11 1.45 -16.23
CA HIS A 102 4.42 0.55 -15.30
C HIS A 102 3.89 1.30 -14.06
N GLY A 103 4.67 2.23 -13.52
CA GLY A 103 4.26 3.09 -12.41
C GLY A 103 3.04 3.95 -12.72
N VAL A 104 2.90 4.43 -13.98
CA VAL A 104 1.69 5.15 -14.44
C VAL A 104 0.46 4.26 -14.31
N GLY A 105 0.52 3.01 -14.79
CA GLY A 105 -0.57 2.03 -14.62
C GLY A 105 -0.88 1.75 -13.16
N SER A 106 0.16 1.61 -12.33
CA SER A 106 0.01 1.37 -10.89
C SER A 106 -0.70 2.51 -10.17
N ALA A 107 -0.45 3.74 -10.57
CA ALA A 107 -1.15 4.91 -10.01
C ALA A 107 -2.67 4.87 -10.25
N MET A 108 -3.12 4.13 -11.26
CA MET A 108 -4.53 4.00 -11.64
C MET A 108 -5.25 2.82 -10.98
N ILE A 109 -4.58 1.92 -10.28
CA ILE A 109 -5.21 0.70 -9.73
C ILE A 109 -5.59 0.89 -8.27
N VAL A 110 -4.62 0.98 -7.37
CA VAL A 110 -4.89 0.97 -5.92
C VAL A 110 -5.73 2.17 -5.45
N PRO A 111 -5.38 3.44 -5.76
CA PRO A 111 -6.17 4.57 -5.27
C PRO A 111 -7.58 4.58 -5.87
N ILE A 112 -7.74 4.14 -7.12
CA ILE A 112 -9.07 4.04 -7.74
C ILE A 112 -9.90 2.92 -7.13
N ALA A 113 -9.29 1.78 -6.81
CA ALA A 113 -9.96 0.71 -6.09
C ALA A 113 -10.41 1.17 -4.69
N MET A 114 -9.56 1.91 -3.97
CA MET A 114 -9.91 2.51 -2.68
C MET A 114 -11.09 3.49 -2.82
N ALA A 115 -11.07 4.35 -3.85
CA ALA A 115 -12.15 5.28 -4.12
C ALA A 115 -13.47 4.57 -4.48
N TYR A 116 -13.41 3.46 -5.22
CA TYR A 116 -14.58 2.63 -5.50
C TYR A 116 -15.14 1.97 -4.23
N VAL A 117 -14.28 1.37 -3.42
CA VAL A 117 -14.68 0.74 -2.16
C VAL A 117 -15.30 1.77 -1.22
N SER A 118 -14.69 2.95 -1.13
CA SER A 118 -15.22 4.07 -0.34
C SER A 118 -16.63 4.49 -0.80
N LEU A 119 -16.86 4.56 -2.12
CA LEU A 119 -18.18 4.87 -2.69
C LEU A 119 -19.21 3.76 -2.43
N LEU A 120 -18.79 2.49 -2.52
CA LEU A 120 -19.66 1.33 -2.32
C LEU A 120 -19.94 1.06 -0.84
N SER A 121 -19.16 1.62 0.09
CA SER A 121 -19.35 1.37 1.51
C SER A 121 -20.55 2.17 2.05
N PRO A 122 -21.46 1.53 2.80
CA PRO A 122 -22.48 2.26 3.55
C PRO A 122 -21.84 3.15 4.63
N ALA A 123 -22.53 4.23 5.01
CA ALA A 123 -22.12 5.05 6.14
C ALA A 123 -22.02 4.18 7.42
N GLY A 124 -20.91 4.31 8.16
CA GLY A 124 -20.63 3.53 9.36
C GLY A 124 -20.11 2.09 9.11
N HIS A 125 -19.80 1.74 7.86
CA HIS A 125 -19.23 0.43 7.50
C HIS A 125 -17.95 0.56 6.69
N GLU A 126 -17.33 1.73 6.69
CA GLU A 126 -16.15 2.07 5.88
C GLU A 126 -14.95 1.19 6.25
N GLY A 127 -14.71 0.96 7.53
CA GLY A 127 -13.61 0.14 8.02
C GLY A 127 -13.71 -1.30 7.52
N ARG A 128 -14.92 -1.89 7.59
CA ARG A 128 -15.18 -3.24 7.09
C ARG A 128 -14.93 -3.36 5.58
N TYR A 129 -15.40 -2.39 4.80
CA TYR A 129 -15.24 -2.42 3.34
C TYR A 129 -13.79 -2.20 2.93
N MET A 130 -13.07 -1.30 3.60
CA MET A 130 -11.62 -1.12 3.40
C MET A 130 -10.82 -2.38 3.78
N SER A 131 -11.26 -3.12 4.80
CA SER A 131 -10.64 -4.40 5.18
C SER A 131 -10.72 -5.44 4.06
N TYR A 132 -11.86 -5.55 3.37
CA TYR A 132 -11.98 -6.46 2.23
C TYR A 132 -10.99 -6.10 1.12
N LEU A 133 -10.80 -4.80 0.84
CA LEU A 133 -9.81 -4.37 -0.13
C LEU A 133 -8.38 -4.68 0.32
N ASN A 134 -8.07 -4.43 1.59
CA ASN A 134 -6.75 -4.74 2.15
C ASN A 134 -6.43 -6.23 2.03
N ILE A 135 -7.39 -7.13 2.30
CA ILE A 135 -7.20 -8.58 2.08
C ILE A 135 -6.86 -8.88 0.63
N ALA A 136 -7.60 -8.31 -0.33
CA ALA A 136 -7.33 -8.52 -1.75
C ALA A 136 -5.90 -8.04 -2.13
N ILE A 137 -5.48 -6.90 -1.58
CA ILE A 137 -4.15 -6.32 -1.78
C ILE A 137 -3.05 -7.24 -1.21
N PHE A 138 -3.17 -7.61 0.07
CA PHE A 138 -2.11 -8.35 0.77
C PHE A 138 -2.03 -9.81 0.33
N CYS A 139 -3.17 -10.46 0.10
CA CYS A 139 -3.16 -11.81 -0.46
C CYS A 139 -2.58 -11.81 -1.88
N GLY A 140 -2.90 -10.80 -2.71
CA GLY A 140 -2.32 -10.67 -4.04
C GLY A 140 -0.80 -10.55 -3.98
N ILE A 141 -0.28 -9.55 -3.27
CA ILE A 141 1.17 -9.33 -3.14
C ILE A 141 1.85 -10.50 -2.42
N GLY A 142 1.23 -11.06 -1.38
CA GLY A 142 1.83 -12.11 -0.56
C GLY A 142 1.93 -13.47 -1.27
N CYS A 143 0.94 -13.86 -2.08
CA CYS A 143 0.98 -15.10 -2.87
C CYS A 143 1.87 -14.98 -4.12
N GLY A 144 2.10 -13.75 -4.59
CA GLY A 144 2.84 -13.48 -5.83
C GLY A 144 4.23 -14.09 -5.88
N PRO A 145 5.12 -13.85 -4.90
CA PRO A 145 6.48 -14.37 -4.91
C PRO A 145 6.59 -15.89 -5.04
N VAL A 146 5.68 -16.63 -4.39
CA VAL A 146 5.65 -18.08 -4.46
C VAL A 146 5.32 -18.55 -5.89
N ILE A 147 4.29 -17.97 -6.48
CA ILE A 147 3.88 -18.28 -7.86
C ILE A 147 4.97 -17.84 -8.84
N GLY A 148 5.56 -16.65 -8.65
CA GLY A 148 6.63 -16.14 -9.49
C GLY A 148 7.88 -17.00 -9.45
N GLY A 149 8.29 -17.44 -8.28
CA GLY A 149 9.40 -18.38 -8.11
C GLY A 149 9.16 -19.69 -8.84
N LEU A 150 8.02 -20.34 -8.59
CA LEU A 150 7.66 -21.59 -9.28
C LEU A 150 7.64 -21.42 -10.81
N PHE A 151 7.05 -20.35 -11.32
CA PHE A 151 7.01 -20.12 -12.78
C PHE A 151 8.39 -19.84 -13.36
N SER A 152 9.24 -19.09 -12.66
CA SER A 152 10.61 -18.83 -13.13
C SER A 152 11.44 -20.10 -13.17
N ASP A 153 11.30 -20.98 -12.18
CA ASP A 153 12.06 -22.23 -12.08
C ASP A 153 11.68 -23.23 -13.18
N PHE A 154 10.38 -23.34 -13.49
CA PHE A 154 9.90 -24.32 -14.49
C PHE A 154 9.90 -23.79 -15.93
N PHE A 155 9.68 -22.49 -16.15
CA PHE A 155 9.40 -21.92 -17.47
C PHE A 155 10.29 -20.73 -17.81
N GLY A 156 11.25 -20.37 -16.95
CA GLY A 156 12.16 -19.24 -17.11
C GLY A 156 11.53 -17.87 -16.80
N PHE A 157 12.37 -16.84 -16.71
CA PHE A 157 11.98 -15.50 -16.27
C PHE A 157 10.91 -14.83 -17.14
N SER A 158 10.99 -15.00 -18.46
CA SER A 158 10.03 -14.41 -19.39
C SER A 158 8.59 -14.87 -19.14
N SER A 159 8.41 -16.11 -18.72
CA SER A 159 7.09 -16.67 -18.43
C SER A 159 6.36 -15.95 -17.30
N VAL A 160 7.12 -15.46 -16.32
CA VAL A 160 6.62 -14.71 -15.14
C VAL A 160 5.95 -13.41 -15.58
N PHE A 161 6.57 -12.71 -16.53
CA PHE A 161 6.03 -11.47 -17.07
C PHE A 161 4.81 -11.70 -17.97
N TYR A 162 4.84 -12.78 -18.77
CA TYR A 162 3.66 -13.18 -19.57
C TYR A 162 2.49 -13.60 -18.69
N LEU A 163 2.75 -14.28 -17.57
CA LEU A 163 1.72 -14.60 -16.58
C LEU A 163 1.10 -13.32 -16.00
N MET A 164 1.91 -12.32 -15.63
CA MET A 164 1.39 -11.01 -15.20
C MET A 164 0.51 -10.37 -16.29
N ALA A 165 0.94 -10.42 -17.55
CA ALA A 165 0.16 -9.87 -18.67
C ALA A 165 -1.20 -10.55 -18.78
N LEU A 166 -1.21 -11.89 -18.77
CA LEU A 166 -2.43 -12.70 -18.83
C LEU A 166 -3.39 -12.36 -17.69
N MET A 167 -2.89 -12.30 -16.47
CA MET A 167 -3.69 -11.94 -15.29
C MET A 167 -4.24 -10.52 -15.37
N SER A 168 -3.43 -9.57 -15.85
CA SER A 168 -3.87 -8.18 -16.01
C SER A 168 -4.96 -8.03 -17.07
N PHE A 169 -4.86 -8.72 -18.20
CA PHE A 169 -5.90 -8.75 -19.22
C PHE A 169 -7.16 -9.46 -18.74
N ALA A 170 -7.05 -10.54 -17.98
CA ALA A 170 -8.19 -11.20 -17.34
C ALA A 170 -8.92 -10.24 -16.38
N ALA A 171 -8.18 -9.53 -15.53
CA ALA A 171 -8.75 -8.51 -14.65
C ALA A 171 -9.38 -7.35 -15.42
N LEU A 172 -8.77 -6.92 -16.53
CA LEU A 172 -9.31 -5.89 -17.42
C LEU A 172 -10.68 -6.32 -17.99
N ILE A 173 -10.78 -7.54 -18.50
CA ILE A 173 -12.04 -8.10 -19.03
C ILE A 173 -13.11 -8.11 -17.92
N LEU A 174 -12.77 -8.58 -16.73
CA LEU A 174 -13.69 -8.58 -15.57
C LEU A 174 -14.20 -7.18 -15.25
N VAL A 175 -13.34 -6.17 -15.27
CA VAL A 175 -13.71 -4.77 -15.02
C VAL A 175 -14.61 -4.23 -16.13
N ILE A 176 -14.26 -4.48 -17.40
CA ILE A 176 -15.05 -3.99 -18.54
C ILE A 176 -16.45 -4.58 -18.54
N VAL A 177 -16.57 -5.88 -18.30
CA VAL A 177 -17.86 -6.61 -18.39
C VAL A 177 -18.74 -6.34 -17.17
N ASN A 178 -18.18 -6.42 -15.95
CA ASN A 178 -18.99 -6.49 -14.75
C ASN A 178 -19.11 -5.17 -13.96
N MET A 179 -18.25 -4.18 -14.25
CA MET A 179 -18.32 -2.92 -13.50
C MET A 179 -19.19 -1.88 -14.21
N PRO A 180 -20.06 -1.16 -13.49
CA PRO A 180 -20.91 -0.13 -14.08
C PRO A 180 -20.07 1.04 -14.63
N GLY A 181 -20.43 1.52 -15.84
CA GLY A 181 -19.68 2.57 -16.54
C GLY A 181 -19.74 3.97 -15.94
N HIS A 182 -20.74 4.24 -15.12
CA HIS A 182 -20.98 5.58 -14.57
C HIS A 182 -21.21 5.49 -13.07
N SER A 183 -20.20 5.82 -12.29
CA SER A 183 -20.40 6.41 -10.98
C SER A 183 -19.76 7.81 -11.02
N ARG A 184 -20.45 8.77 -11.66
CA ARG A 184 -20.19 10.17 -11.38
C ARG A 184 -20.43 10.35 -9.89
N ALA A 185 -19.41 10.73 -9.14
CA ALA A 185 -19.62 11.16 -7.79
C ALA A 185 -20.61 12.33 -7.81
N GLU A 186 -21.71 12.23 -7.07
CA GLU A 186 -22.69 13.31 -6.91
C GLU A 186 -22.06 14.59 -6.36
N VAL A 187 -20.82 14.51 -5.88
CA VAL A 187 -20.01 15.61 -5.35
C VAL A 187 -18.70 15.74 -6.13
N ALA A 188 -18.73 15.75 -7.46
CA ALA A 188 -17.62 16.30 -8.22
C ALA A 188 -17.65 17.82 -8.05
N ARG A 189 -17.21 18.33 -6.91
CA ARG A 189 -16.94 19.77 -6.77
C ARG A 189 -15.90 20.15 -7.83
N ASN A 190 -16.20 21.17 -8.62
CA ASN A 190 -15.33 21.74 -9.68
C ASN A 190 -14.06 22.37 -9.09
N ARG A 191 -13.38 21.69 -8.17
CA ARG A 191 -12.14 22.15 -7.54
C ARG A 191 -10.93 21.60 -8.28
N THR A 192 -9.90 22.43 -8.38
CA THR A 192 -8.60 21.97 -8.85
C THR A 192 -7.94 21.09 -7.79
N LEU A 193 -7.08 20.16 -8.20
CA LEU A 193 -6.33 19.30 -7.29
C LEU A 193 -5.54 20.15 -6.26
N LEU A 194 -4.90 21.21 -6.72
CA LEU A 194 -4.10 22.11 -5.87
C LEU A 194 -4.95 22.77 -4.78
N ALA A 195 -6.16 23.23 -5.12
CA ALA A 195 -7.10 23.77 -4.15
C ALA A 195 -7.53 22.74 -3.11
N SER A 196 -7.76 21.50 -3.53
CA SER A 196 -8.09 20.39 -2.63
C SER A 196 -6.92 20.05 -1.69
N ILE A 197 -5.70 19.98 -2.20
CA ILE A 197 -4.51 19.72 -1.38
C ILE A 197 -4.30 20.86 -0.36
N LYS A 198 -4.41 22.12 -0.80
CA LYS A 198 -4.29 23.28 0.11
C LYS A 198 -5.33 23.22 1.24
N MET A 199 -6.56 22.83 0.92
CA MET A 199 -7.62 22.67 1.90
C MET A 199 -7.37 21.48 2.84
N MET A 200 -6.83 20.35 2.35
CA MET A 200 -6.43 19.20 3.16
C MET A 200 -5.34 19.58 4.16
N ILE A 201 -4.32 20.33 3.72
CA ILE A 201 -3.24 20.82 4.58
C ILE A 201 -3.77 21.81 5.62
N GLY A 202 -4.73 22.64 5.28
CA GLY A 202 -5.38 23.60 6.19
C GLY A 202 -6.31 22.95 7.22
N SER A 203 -6.76 21.71 6.99
CA SER A 203 -7.61 20.95 7.91
C SER A 203 -6.76 20.13 8.88
N SER A 204 -6.83 20.45 10.17
CA SER A 204 -6.10 19.70 11.21
C SER A 204 -6.47 18.21 11.22
N ARG A 205 -7.77 17.88 11.05
CA ARG A 205 -8.25 16.49 11.01
C ARG A 205 -7.69 15.75 9.79
N THR A 206 -7.84 16.32 8.60
CA THR A 206 -7.40 15.66 7.37
C THR A 206 -5.88 15.52 7.30
N SER A 207 -5.13 16.59 7.67
CA SER A 207 -3.66 16.52 7.76
C SER A 207 -3.20 15.47 8.77
N GLY A 208 -3.88 15.35 9.91
CA GLY A 208 -3.60 14.30 10.90
C GLY A 208 -3.81 12.89 10.33
N ILE A 209 -4.88 12.65 9.58
CA ILE A 209 -5.15 11.36 8.92
C ILE A 209 -4.06 11.02 7.90
N LEU A 210 -3.68 11.99 7.07
CA LEU A 210 -2.62 11.84 6.06
C LEU A 210 -1.26 11.59 6.72
N LEU A 211 -0.95 12.31 7.80
CA LEU A 211 0.28 12.16 8.57
C LEU A 211 0.35 10.80 9.28
N ALA A 212 -0.76 10.31 9.84
CA ALA A 212 -0.83 8.98 10.42
C ALA A 212 -0.58 7.89 9.36
N ARG A 213 -1.18 8.04 8.15
CA ARG A 213 -0.93 7.12 7.04
C ARG A 213 0.53 7.11 6.61
N TYR A 214 1.14 8.29 6.48
CA TYR A 214 2.56 8.44 6.20
C TYR A 214 3.41 7.71 7.25
N ALA A 215 3.16 7.95 8.54
CA ALA A 215 3.90 7.34 9.64
C ALA A 215 3.87 5.80 9.58
N THR A 216 2.69 5.20 9.39
CA THR A 216 2.55 3.73 9.36
C THR A 216 3.32 3.06 8.24
N MET A 217 3.71 3.79 7.19
CA MET A 217 4.48 3.25 6.07
C MET A 217 6.00 3.33 6.27
N ILE A 218 6.47 4.09 7.24
CA ILE A 218 7.91 4.21 7.54
C ILE A 218 8.53 2.86 7.89
N ILE A 219 7.80 2.01 8.60
CA ILE A 219 8.31 0.69 9.02
C ILE A 219 8.34 -0.37 7.92
N MET A 220 7.78 -0.10 6.75
CA MET A 220 7.71 -1.10 5.67
C MET A 220 9.11 -1.55 5.22
N VAL A 221 10.04 -0.60 5.09
CA VAL A 221 11.40 -0.92 4.62
C VAL A 221 12.20 -1.68 5.66
N PRO A 222 12.35 -1.20 6.93
CA PRO A 222 13.10 -1.96 7.92
C PRO A 222 12.54 -3.37 8.15
N THR A 223 11.23 -3.53 8.18
CA THR A 223 10.61 -4.84 8.43
C THR A 223 10.60 -5.79 7.24
N MET A 224 10.83 -5.33 6.01
CA MET A 224 10.88 -6.18 4.82
C MET A 224 12.30 -6.35 4.28
N ALA A 225 13.09 -5.27 4.21
CA ALA A 225 14.41 -5.29 3.59
C ALA A 225 15.55 -5.47 4.59
N PHE A 226 15.45 -4.94 5.81
CA PHE A 226 16.51 -5.01 6.82
C PHE A 226 16.38 -6.22 7.75
N LEU A 227 15.21 -6.83 7.88
CA LEU A 227 15.06 -8.08 8.62
C LEU A 227 15.98 -9.20 8.11
N PRO A 228 16.05 -9.48 6.80
CA PRO A 228 17.00 -10.48 6.29
C PRO A 228 18.44 -10.18 6.68
N LEU A 229 18.84 -8.90 6.64
CA LEU A 229 20.19 -8.47 7.03
C LEU A 229 20.44 -8.66 8.53
N LEU A 230 19.45 -8.35 9.38
CA LEU A 230 19.54 -8.60 10.82
C LEU A 230 19.67 -10.09 11.12
N MET A 231 18.82 -10.92 10.52
CA MET A 231 18.83 -12.36 10.74
C MET A 231 20.05 -13.06 10.10
N SER A 232 20.69 -12.47 9.08
CA SER A 232 21.90 -13.03 8.46
C SER A 232 23.10 -13.06 9.40
N SER A 233 23.11 -12.24 10.46
CA SER A 233 24.13 -12.29 11.52
C SER A 233 23.96 -13.47 12.47
N TRP A 234 22.86 -14.21 12.43
CA TRP A 234 22.60 -15.33 13.33
C TRP A 234 23.25 -16.63 12.82
N PRO A 235 23.82 -17.47 13.71
CA PRO A 235 24.59 -18.65 13.29
C PRO A 235 23.82 -19.72 12.51
N GLN A 236 22.50 -19.75 12.64
CA GLN A 236 21.65 -20.80 12.07
C GLN A 236 20.45 -20.24 11.28
N HIS A 237 20.62 -19.10 10.62
CA HIS A 237 19.52 -18.51 9.81
C HIS A 237 19.32 -19.31 8.51
N THR A 238 18.07 -19.41 8.09
CA THR A 238 17.67 -19.93 6.78
C THR A 238 16.74 -18.97 6.07
N GLY A 239 16.77 -18.95 4.74
CA GLY A 239 15.82 -18.17 3.95
C GLY A 239 14.35 -18.51 4.26
N LEU A 240 14.08 -19.79 4.57
CA LEU A 240 12.76 -20.24 4.99
C LEU A 240 12.31 -19.59 6.30
N GLN A 241 13.19 -19.45 7.29
CA GLN A 241 12.87 -18.76 8.55
C GLN A 241 12.53 -17.30 8.32
N ILE A 242 13.34 -16.59 7.53
CA ILE A 242 13.08 -15.18 7.18
C ILE A 242 11.73 -15.04 6.47
N GLY A 243 11.49 -15.88 5.47
CA GLY A 243 10.22 -15.91 4.74
C GLY A 243 9.02 -16.21 5.62
N SER A 244 9.19 -17.16 6.59
CA SER A 244 8.14 -17.52 7.54
C SER A 244 7.78 -16.39 8.49
N VAL A 245 8.75 -15.60 8.96
CA VAL A 245 8.50 -14.42 9.81
C VAL A 245 7.68 -13.37 9.07
N ILE A 246 8.08 -13.03 7.85
CA ILE A 246 7.37 -12.06 7.01
C ILE A 246 5.98 -12.60 6.62
N GLY A 247 5.90 -13.88 6.30
CA GLY A 247 4.65 -14.58 5.97
C GLY A 247 3.67 -14.62 7.14
N CYS A 248 4.15 -14.90 8.34
CA CYS A 248 3.34 -14.88 9.56
C CYS A 248 2.69 -13.52 9.82
N ARG A 249 3.46 -12.42 9.73
CA ARG A 249 2.93 -11.05 9.81
C ARG A 249 1.80 -10.82 8.81
N THR A 250 2.03 -11.18 7.55
CA THR A 250 1.06 -10.98 6.48
C THR A 250 -0.20 -11.80 6.69
N LEU A 251 -0.05 -13.05 7.13
CA LEU A 251 -1.17 -13.95 7.41
C LEU A 251 -2.01 -13.47 8.60
N VAL A 252 -1.38 -13.09 9.70
CA VAL A 252 -2.04 -12.53 10.89
C VAL A 252 -2.79 -11.26 10.53
N ASN A 253 -2.14 -10.36 9.78
CA ASN A 253 -2.78 -9.16 9.28
C ASN A 253 -4.03 -9.49 8.44
N ALA A 254 -3.91 -10.38 7.44
CA ALA A 254 -5.02 -10.74 6.55
C ALA A 254 -6.21 -11.36 7.29
N ILE A 255 -5.96 -12.29 8.22
CA ILE A 255 -7.01 -12.94 9.01
C ILE A 255 -7.76 -11.92 9.89
N LEU A 256 -7.04 -10.99 10.49
CA LEU A 256 -7.60 -10.05 11.45
C LEU A 256 -8.18 -8.77 10.80
N GLN A 257 -7.99 -8.54 9.52
CA GLN A 257 -8.51 -7.36 8.81
C GLN A 257 -10.03 -7.19 8.97
N VAL A 258 -10.82 -8.24 8.73
CA VAL A 258 -12.29 -8.15 8.81
C VAL A 258 -12.79 -7.96 10.24
N PRO A 259 -12.34 -8.72 11.26
CA PRO A 259 -12.66 -8.45 12.65
C PRO A 259 -12.38 -7.00 13.06
N PHE A 260 -11.16 -6.52 12.82
CA PHE A 260 -10.79 -5.15 13.20
C PHE A 260 -11.44 -4.07 12.35
N GLY A 261 -11.77 -4.34 11.09
CA GLY A 261 -12.59 -3.44 10.29
C GLY A 261 -13.98 -3.22 10.85
N LYS A 262 -14.63 -4.27 11.39
CA LYS A 262 -15.91 -4.15 12.11
C LYS A 262 -15.76 -3.41 13.44
N ILE A 263 -14.64 -3.59 14.12
CA ILE A 263 -14.32 -2.87 15.36
C ILE A 263 -14.10 -1.38 15.04
N ALA A 264 -13.41 -1.05 13.96
CA ALA A 264 -13.18 0.33 13.50
C ALA A 264 -14.49 1.08 13.18
N ASP A 265 -15.54 0.37 12.77
CA ASP A 265 -16.85 0.95 12.50
C ASP A 265 -17.67 1.22 13.78
N LYS A 266 -17.38 0.52 14.89
CA LYS A 266 -18.16 0.57 16.13
C LYS A 266 -17.53 1.40 17.25
N TYR A 267 -16.20 1.41 17.32
CA TYR A 267 -15.45 2.02 18.42
C TYR A 267 -14.80 3.33 17.97
N ASN A 268 -14.34 4.10 18.96
CA ASN A 268 -13.64 5.35 18.68
C ASN A 268 -12.35 5.08 17.89
N LYS A 269 -12.32 5.58 16.66
CA LYS A 269 -11.21 5.38 15.71
C LYS A 269 -9.87 5.92 16.22
N LEU A 270 -9.90 6.98 17.04
CA LEU A 270 -8.68 7.59 17.58
C LEU A 270 -7.96 6.66 18.57
N TYR A 271 -8.72 5.99 19.46
CA TYR A 271 -8.11 5.01 20.37
C TYR A 271 -7.56 3.79 19.64
N LEU A 272 -8.26 3.31 18.61
CA LEU A 272 -7.78 2.22 17.77
C LEU A 272 -6.53 2.61 16.97
N LEU A 273 -6.47 3.85 16.46
CA LEU A 273 -5.28 4.40 15.81
C LEU A 273 -4.07 4.34 16.75
N LEU A 274 -4.23 4.83 17.98
CA LEU A 274 -3.16 4.83 18.98
C LEU A 274 -2.74 3.41 19.39
N ALA A 275 -3.70 2.53 19.63
CA ALA A 275 -3.42 1.14 19.97
C ALA A 275 -2.66 0.40 18.86
N GLY A 276 -3.09 0.55 17.60
CA GLY A 276 -2.39 -0.02 16.45
C GLY A 276 -0.98 0.53 16.28
N ALA A 277 -0.80 1.86 16.41
CA ALA A 277 0.50 2.49 16.32
C ALA A 277 1.43 2.05 17.44
N PHE A 278 0.93 1.92 18.67
CA PHE A 278 1.70 1.41 19.81
C PHE A 278 2.17 -0.03 19.55
N CYS A 279 1.28 -0.93 19.11
CA CYS A 279 1.65 -2.29 18.76
C CYS A 279 2.72 -2.34 17.66
N MET A 280 2.57 -1.53 16.60
CA MET A 280 3.53 -1.46 15.50
C MET A 280 4.88 -0.94 15.96
N SER A 281 4.91 0.20 16.66
CA SER A 281 6.16 0.82 17.14
C SER A 281 6.88 -0.05 18.14
N PHE A 282 6.16 -0.59 19.12
CA PHE A 282 6.71 -1.49 20.13
C PHE A 282 7.36 -2.72 19.48
N SER A 283 6.64 -3.36 18.55
CA SER A 283 7.18 -4.53 17.84
C SER A 283 8.47 -4.21 17.11
N VAL A 284 8.51 -3.08 16.37
CA VAL A 284 9.69 -2.69 15.60
C VAL A 284 10.86 -2.32 16.50
N LEU A 285 10.62 -1.59 17.59
CA LEU A 285 11.65 -1.24 18.58
C LEU A 285 12.22 -2.46 19.30
N ALA A 286 11.43 -3.50 19.51
CA ALA A 286 11.86 -4.71 20.19
C ALA A 286 12.59 -5.72 19.27
N ILE A 287 12.45 -5.64 17.95
CA ILE A 287 13.08 -6.58 17.00
C ILE A 287 14.59 -6.75 17.22
N PRO A 288 15.42 -5.68 17.36
CA PRO A 288 16.86 -5.84 17.50
C PRO A 288 17.31 -6.54 18.79
N SER A 289 16.44 -6.59 19.81
CA SER A 289 16.73 -7.24 21.10
C SER A 289 16.38 -8.74 21.10
N MET A 290 15.95 -9.29 19.96
CA MET A 290 15.55 -10.68 19.86
C MET A 290 16.64 -11.53 19.23
N ASP A 291 16.96 -12.65 19.89
CA ASP A 291 18.04 -13.55 19.49
C ASP A 291 17.53 -14.89 18.96
N THR A 292 16.21 -15.10 18.98
CA THR A 292 15.61 -16.37 18.55
C THR A 292 14.57 -16.19 17.46
N PHE A 293 14.48 -17.18 16.58
CA PHE A 293 13.46 -17.24 15.52
C PHE A 293 12.03 -17.10 16.08
N LEU A 294 11.73 -17.78 17.19
CA LEU A 294 10.39 -17.75 17.80
C LEU A 294 10.03 -16.36 18.32
N SER A 295 10.96 -15.69 18.99
CA SER A 295 10.72 -14.33 19.53
C SER A 295 10.46 -13.31 18.44
N ILE A 296 11.21 -13.34 17.33
CA ILE A 296 10.95 -12.48 16.16
C ILE A 296 9.60 -12.82 15.52
N MET A 297 9.27 -14.11 15.40
CA MET A 297 7.99 -14.51 14.83
C MET A 297 6.80 -14.02 15.66
N VAL A 298 6.91 -14.04 16.98
CA VAL A 298 5.91 -13.45 17.89
C VAL A 298 5.80 -11.95 17.69
N LEU A 299 6.93 -11.22 17.63
CA LEU A 299 6.90 -9.76 17.40
C LEU A 299 6.32 -9.39 16.04
N TYR A 300 6.63 -10.15 14.98
CA TYR A 300 6.03 -9.94 13.66
C TYR A 300 4.53 -10.26 13.64
N SER A 301 4.08 -11.23 14.45
CA SER A 301 2.66 -11.48 14.65
C SER A 301 1.98 -10.28 15.34
N VAL A 302 2.58 -9.72 16.40
CA VAL A 302 2.08 -8.51 17.07
C VAL A 302 2.09 -7.31 16.13
N LEU A 303 3.12 -7.15 15.30
CA LEU A 303 3.18 -6.14 14.24
C LEU A 303 2.01 -6.29 13.27
N GLY A 304 1.73 -7.52 12.82
CA GLY A 304 0.59 -7.84 11.95
C GLY A 304 -0.77 -7.52 12.58
N ILE A 305 -0.92 -7.73 13.90
CA ILE A 305 -2.11 -7.29 14.66
C ILE A 305 -2.22 -5.77 14.63
N GLY A 306 -1.16 -5.03 14.93
CA GLY A 306 -1.15 -3.57 14.89
C GLY A 306 -1.57 -3.01 13.53
N GLU A 307 -1.07 -3.59 12.44
CA GLU A 307 -1.45 -3.24 11.08
C GLU A 307 -2.92 -3.54 10.78
N ALA A 308 -3.41 -4.71 11.22
CA ALA A 308 -4.80 -5.11 11.04
C ALA A 308 -5.78 -4.18 11.78
N VAL A 309 -5.35 -3.55 12.87
CA VAL A 309 -6.12 -2.52 13.59
C VAL A 309 -6.08 -1.19 12.85
N ILE A 310 -4.88 -0.68 12.54
CA ILE A 310 -4.70 0.73 12.13
C ILE A 310 -5.11 0.99 10.68
N TRP A 311 -4.90 0.05 9.76
CA TRP A 311 -5.17 0.29 8.34
C TRP A 311 -6.64 0.42 7.99
N PRO A 312 -7.57 -0.41 8.52
CA PRO A 312 -9.01 -0.16 8.34
C PRO A 312 -9.48 1.16 8.94
N VAL A 313 -8.94 1.53 10.09
CA VAL A 313 -9.24 2.80 10.77
C VAL A 313 -8.86 4.00 9.90
N LEU A 314 -7.63 4.01 9.38
CA LEU A 314 -7.16 5.07 8.49
C LEU A 314 -7.94 5.11 7.17
N GLY A 315 -8.29 3.94 6.63
CA GLY A 315 -9.14 3.82 5.45
C GLY A 315 -10.55 4.36 5.68
N ALA A 316 -11.13 4.10 6.85
CA ALA A 316 -12.44 4.63 7.24
C ALA A 316 -12.41 6.16 7.37
N TYR A 317 -11.44 6.72 8.07
CA TYR A 317 -11.23 8.17 8.15
C TYR A 317 -11.09 8.82 6.77
N ALA A 318 -10.24 8.27 5.91
CA ALA A 318 -10.05 8.79 4.56
C ALA A 318 -11.33 8.68 3.71
N SER A 319 -12.12 7.61 3.89
CA SER A 319 -13.41 7.43 3.23
C SER A 319 -14.44 8.48 3.64
N GLU A 320 -14.53 8.77 4.94
CA GLU A 320 -15.41 9.83 5.48
C GLU A 320 -15.03 11.22 4.92
N GLU A 321 -13.74 11.58 4.98
CA GLU A 321 -13.24 12.86 4.42
C GLU A 321 -13.51 12.97 2.91
N GLY A 322 -13.28 11.89 2.18
CA GLY A 322 -13.55 11.83 0.74
C GLY A 322 -15.03 12.03 0.41
N ARG A 323 -15.93 11.44 1.21
CA ARG A 323 -17.38 11.60 1.06
C ARG A 323 -17.84 13.01 1.35
N MET A 324 -17.37 13.59 2.44
CA MET A 324 -17.87 14.87 2.94
C MET A 324 -17.28 16.08 2.23
N LEU A 325 -15.98 16.08 1.89
CA LEU A 325 -15.25 17.30 1.59
C LEU A 325 -14.52 17.31 0.24
N TYR A 326 -13.83 16.20 -0.15
CA TYR A 326 -12.83 16.27 -1.20
C TYR A 326 -13.16 15.48 -2.47
N GLY A 327 -14.13 14.57 -2.41
CA GLY A 327 -14.34 13.51 -3.40
C GLY A 327 -13.48 12.27 -3.08
N HIS A 328 -14.05 11.09 -3.34
CA HIS A 328 -13.42 9.82 -2.97
C HIS A 328 -12.08 9.58 -3.69
N GLY A 329 -12.01 9.90 -4.99
CA GLY A 329 -10.80 9.70 -5.78
C GLY A 329 -9.68 10.64 -5.36
N THR A 330 -9.99 11.93 -5.18
CA THR A 330 -9.01 12.93 -4.76
C THR A 330 -8.42 12.60 -3.39
N MET A 331 -9.28 12.26 -2.41
CA MET A 331 -8.81 11.89 -1.07
C MET A 331 -7.96 10.62 -1.10
N MET A 332 -8.40 9.56 -1.78
CA MET A 332 -7.66 8.30 -1.84
C MET A 332 -6.37 8.42 -2.65
N GLY A 333 -6.33 9.29 -3.67
CA GLY A 333 -5.11 9.60 -4.41
C GLY A 333 -4.05 10.26 -3.53
N VAL A 334 -4.41 11.28 -2.75
CA VAL A 334 -3.50 11.95 -1.81
C VAL A 334 -3.11 11.01 -0.66
N PHE A 335 -4.05 10.24 -0.15
CA PHE A 335 -3.81 9.22 0.89
C PHE A 335 -2.79 8.14 0.43
N SER A 336 -2.86 7.73 -0.84
CA SER A 336 -1.90 6.79 -1.42
C SER A 336 -0.53 7.43 -1.68
N PHE A 337 -0.50 8.73 -2.02
CA PHE A 337 0.75 9.48 -2.14
C PHE A 337 1.49 9.57 -0.80
N THR A 338 0.79 9.84 0.30
CA THR A 338 1.42 9.87 1.64
C THR A 338 1.99 8.51 2.04
N MET A 339 1.36 7.41 1.60
CA MET A 339 1.91 6.06 1.77
C MET A 339 3.27 5.93 1.07
N SER A 340 3.38 6.37 -0.18
CA SER A 340 4.64 6.30 -0.94
C SER A 340 5.73 7.17 -0.30
N GLY A 341 5.36 8.35 0.22
CA GLY A 341 6.27 9.22 0.97
C GLY A 341 6.79 8.57 2.25
N GLY A 342 5.93 7.89 3.02
CA GLY A 342 6.31 7.17 4.23
C GLY A 342 7.31 6.04 3.95
N VAL A 343 7.08 5.25 2.90
CA VAL A 343 8.01 4.19 2.46
C VAL A 343 9.37 4.78 2.09
N LEU A 344 9.39 5.87 1.32
CA LEU A 344 10.63 6.54 0.92
C LEU A 344 11.42 7.04 2.14
N THR A 345 10.73 7.71 3.06
CA THR A 345 11.36 8.20 4.30
C THR A 345 11.87 7.05 5.16
N GLY A 346 11.11 5.96 5.26
CA GLY A 346 11.54 4.76 5.97
C GLY A 346 12.81 4.15 5.38
N ALA A 347 12.93 4.12 4.04
CA ALA A 347 14.12 3.63 3.36
C ALA A 347 15.35 4.49 3.67
N VAL A 348 15.21 5.81 3.56
CA VAL A 348 16.30 6.75 3.84
C VAL A 348 16.69 6.72 5.31
N LEU A 349 15.69 6.79 6.21
CA LEU A 349 15.94 6.80 7.66
C LEU A 349 16.61 5.51 8.12
N ALA A 350 16.12 4.35 7.68
CA ALA A 350 16.70 3.06 8.03
C ALA A 350 18.13 2.91 7.47
N GLY A 351 18.35 3.27 6.20
CA GLY A 351 19.66 3.19 5.56
C GLY A 351 20.71 4.09 6.22
N VAL A 352 20.38 5.37 6.41
CA VAL A 352 21.27 6.33 7.07
C VAL A 352 21.58 5.91 8.50
N SER A 353 20.57 5.45 9.26
CA SER A 353 20.76 5.01 10.63
C SER A 353 21.65 3.78 10.73
N MET A 354 21.50 2.83 9.80
CA MET A 354 22.36 1.65 9.74
C MET A 354 23.81 2.03 9.40
N ASP A 355 24.03 2.94 8.45
CA ASP A 355 25.36 3.36 8.03
C ASP A 355 26.10 4.17 9.08
N MET A 356 25.34 4.99 9.88
CA MET A 356 25.92 5.82 10.93
C MET A 356 26.23 5.06 12.24
N PHE A 357 25.49 4.01 12.52
CA PHE A 357 25.59 3.25 13.77
C PHE A 357 25.69 1.74 13.49
N ASP A 358 24.56 1.05 13.43
CA ASP A 358 24.44 -0.37 13.10
C ASP A 358 23.03 -0.70 12.62
N ILE A 359 22.82 -1.98 12.26
CA ILE A 359 21.53 -2.46 11.72
C ILE A 359 20.38 -2.31 12.72
N ALA A 360 20.62 -2.36 14.03
CA ALA A 360 19.59 -2.21 15.06
C ALA A 360 18.96 -0.82 15.02
N TRP A 361 19.76 0.21 14.72
CA TRP A 361 19.29 1.58 14.62
C TRP A 361 18.32 1.81 13.46
N ALA A 362 18.37 1.01 12.39
CA ALA A 362 17.36 1.05 11.33
C ALA A 362 15.95 0.76 11.88
N PHE A 363 15.84 -0.13 12.86
CA PHE A 363 14.56 -0.45 13.52
C PHE A 363 14.21 0.57 14.61
N TYR A 364 15.17 0.97 15.45
CA TYR A 364 14.93 1.94 16.52
C TYR A 364 14.45 3.29 15.99
N THR A 365 15.13 3.84 14.99
CA THR A 365 14.77 5.15 14.42
C THR A 365 13.42 5.13 13.73
N CYS A 366 13.14 4.08 12.95
CA CYS A 366 11.85 3.94 12.27
C CYS A 366 10.70 3.66 13.25
N GLY A 367 10.91 2.80 14.25
CA GLY A 367 9.90 2.53 15.27
C GLY A 367 9.58 3.76 16.11
N ALA A 368 10.59 4.52 16.54
CA ALA A 368 10.42 5.79 17.25
C ALA A 368 9.71 6.85 16.38
N ALA A 369 10.09 6.97 15.10
CA ALA A 369 9.46 7.90 14.18
C ALA A 369 7.96 7.61 14.02
N VAL A 370 7.56 6.35 13.87
CA VAL A 370 6.13 5.97 13.79
C VAL A 370 5.39 6.39 15.05
N MET A 371 5.94 6.12 16.24
CA MET A 371 5.31 6.51 17.50
C MET A 371 5.11 8.01 17.58
N VAL A 372 6.19 8.79 17.42
CA VAL A 372 6.16 10.25 17.55
C VAL A 372 5.22 10.89 16.53
N ILE A 373 5.35 10.51 15.25
CA ILE A 373 4.56 11.11 14.20
C ILE A 373 3.07 10.73 14.36
N THR A 374 2.76 9.49 14.79
CA THR A 374 1.36 9.10 15.02
C THR A 374 0.75 9.79 16.24
N LEU A 375 1.51 10.06 17.29
CA LEU A 375 1.03 10.87 18.42
C LEU A 375 0.70 12.30 18.00
N ILE A 376 1.55 12.92 17.18
CA ILE A 376 1.29 14.25 16.59
C ILE A 376 0.02 14.19 15.73
N ALA A 377 -0.09 13.18 14.86
CA ALA A 377 -1.24 12.98 13.99
C ALA A 377 -2.55 12.79 14.79
N ALA A 378 -2.51 11.97 15.84
CA ALA A 378 -3.65 11.75 16.72
C ALA A 378 -4.12 13.04 17.42
N ARG A 379 -3.18 13.87 17.88
CA ARG A 379 -3.49 15.20 18.44
C ARG A 379 -4.15 16.10 17.39
N MET A 380 -3.65 16.09 16.15
CA MET A 380 -4.22 16.86 15.06
C MET A 380 -5.64 16.40 14.72
N ILE A 381 -5.90 15.10 14.68
CA ILE A 381 -7.24 14.53 14.45
C ILE A 381 -8.18 14.98 15.59
N TYR A 382 -7.77 14.78 16.84
CA TYR A 382 -8.56 15.15 18.02
C TYR A 382 -8.95 16.64 18.05
N THR A 383 -7.99 17.52 17.78
CA THR A 383 -8.26 18.97 17.72
C THR A 383 -9.17 19.34 16.56
N GLY A 384 -9.04 18.65 15.43
CA GLY A 384 -9.91 18.84 14.27
C GLY A 384 -11.34 18.39 14.54
N GLU A 385 -11.55 17.23 15.17
CA GLU A 385 -12.87 16.71 15.54
C GLU A 385 -13.59 17.64 16.53
N ARG A 386 -12.89 18.16 17.53
CA ARG A 386 -13.47 19.14 18.50
C ARG A 386 -13.92 20.43 17.82
N LYS A 387 -13.14 20.95 16.86
CA LYS A 387 -13.52 22.16 16.12
C LYS A 387 -14.79 21.93 15.29
N THR A 388 -14.89 20.77 14.65
CA THR A 388 -16.08 20.42 13.85
C THR A 388 -17.32 20.25 14.73
N ALA A 389 -17.19 19.61 15.89
CA ALA A 389 -18.29 19.47 16.86
C ALA A 389 -18.76 20.82 17.45
N ALA A 390 -17.85 21.78 17.62
CA ALA A 390 -18.18 23.13 18.13
C ALA A 390 -18.90 24.01 17.11
N ILE A 391 -18.75 23.72 15.81
CA ILE A 391 -19.37 24.50 14.70
C ILE A 391 -20.74 23.95 14.31
N SER A 392 -21.07 22.69 14.66
CA SER A 392 -22.38 22.07 14.46
C SER A 392 -23.06 21.84 15.84
N PRO A 393 -23.62 22.87 16.47
CA PRO A 393 -24.57 22.62 17.55
C PRO A 393 -25.87 22.10 16.92
N LEU A 394 -26.28 20.86 17.27
CA LEU A 394 -27.52 20.15 17.01
C LEU A 394 -28.51 20.78 16.04
#